data_f5fe66e33df9c44fac522e22cf891818
#
_entry.id   f5fe66e33df9c44fac522e22cf891818
#
_cell.length_a   1.000
_cell.length_b   1.000
_cell.length_c   1.000
_cell.angle_alpha   90.00
_cell.angle_beta   90.00
_cell.angle_gamma   90.00
#
_symmetry.space_group_name_H-M   'P 1'
#
loop_
_entity.id
_entity.type
_entity.pdbx_description
1 polymer ?
#
loop_
_entity_poly.entity_id
_entity_poly.type
_entity_poly.pdbx_seq_one_letter_code
_entity_poly.pdbx_strand_id
1 'polypeptide(L)'
;AIYGTTYSVKYTENIDPNTIQNLVTDELNRLDLIFSTYKPDTEIQRYNANPSMDGWSRDFENVYNLAFVVAAQSKGTFDPVSEEGLDYSGIAKGYAVEKVAELLEKNDIANYFVEIGGEISAKGSKYSQPWVFGVEIPSEDENGAYMAFKVPETGISVATSGEYREPGHIWGDGPR
;
A
#
# COMPACT_ATOMS: atom_id res chain seq x y z
N ALA A 1 -1.79 10.81 10.55
CA ALA A 1 -2.09 9.72 9.61
C ALA A 1 -1.36 10.01 8.30
N ILE A 2 -0.75 9.02 7.69
CA ILE A 2 -0.14 9.07 6.38
C ILE A 2 -1.08 8.30 5.44
N TYR A 3 -1.29 8.76 4.22
CA TYR A 3 -2.32 8.20 3.31
C TYR A 3 -3.75 8.17 3.89
N GLY A 4 -4.07 9.05 4.84
CA GLY A 4 -5.38 9.05 5.50
C GLY A 4 -5.70 7.84 6.38
N THR A 5 -4.71 6.96 6.63
CA THR A 5 -4.89 5.69 7.34
C THR A 5 -3.83 5.46 8.44
N THR A 6 -3.88 4.30 9.07
CA THR A 6 -2.88 3.82 10.03
C THR A 6 -1.92 2.85 9.36
N TYR A 7 -0.74 2.66 9.95
CA TYR A 7 0.20 1.63 9.55
C TYR A 7 0.75 0.88 10.77
N SER A 8 1.19 -0.34 10.55
CA SER A 8 1.81 -1.21 11.54
C SER A 8 3.01 -1.93 10.93
N VAL A 9 4.14 -1.90 11.63
CA VAL A 9 5.35 -2.64 11.26
C VAL A 9 5.76 -3.52 12.44
N LYS A 10 5.90 -4.80 12.19
CA LYS A 10 6.35 -5.80 13.16
C LYS A 10 7.54 -6.53 12.57
N TYR A 11 8.57 -6.80 13.38
CA TYR A 11 9.76 -7.56 12.99
C TYR A 11 10.33 -8.29 14.20
N THR A 12 11.28 -9.19 13.99
CA THR A 12 11.82 -10.04 15.06
C THR A 12 13.29 -9.79 15.38
N GLU A 13 13.98 -9.06 14.52
CA GLU A 13 15.39 -8.71 14.69
C GLU A 13 15.59 -7.72 15.85
N ASN A 14 16.72 -7.82 16.52
CA ASN A 14 17.05 -6.96 17.65
C ASN A 14 17.62 -5.60 17.17
N ILE A 15 16.75 -4.78 16.61
CA ILE A 15 17.08 -3.43 16.13
C ILE A 15 16.23 -2.44 16.91
N ASP A 16 16.80 -1.26 17.23
CA ASP A 16 16.08 -0.23 17.97
C ASP A 16 14.77 0.19 17.24
N PRO A 17 13.61 0.04 17.91
CA PRO A 17 12.32 0.37 17.29
C PRO A 17 12.19 1.84 16.86
N ASN A 18 12.82 2.78 17.58
CA ASN A 18 12.74 4.19 17.22
C ASN A 18 13.48 4.47 15.91
N THR A 19 14.59 3.80 15.68
CA THR A 19 15.34 3.91 14.41
C THR A 19 14.46 3.46 13.25
N ILE A 20 13.83 2.29 13.34
CA ILE A 20 12.96 1.77 12.28
C ILE A 20 11.70 2.64 12.12
N GLN A 21 11.09 3.08 13.22
CA GLN A 21 9.93 3.97 13.17
C GLN A 21 10.24 5.27 12.41
N ASN A 22 11.40 5.89 12.67
CA ASN A 22 11.81 7.12 11.99
C ASN A 22 12.01 6.86 10.49
N LEU A 23 12.76 5.81 10.12
CA LEU A 23 12.99 5.45 8.72
C LEU A 23 11.68 5.19 7.96
N VAL A 24 10.78 4.42 8.55
CA VAL A 24 9.47 4.12 7.95
C VAL A 24 8.61 5.38 7.83
N THR A 25 8.59 6.21 8.87
CA THR A 25 7.82 7.47 8.85
C THR A 25 8.33 8.41 7.77
N ASP A 26 9.65 8.56 7.64
CA ASP A 26 10.27 9.42 6.64
C ASP A 26 9.96 8.91 5.22
N GLU A 27 10.07 7.60 4.99
CA GLU A 27 9.76 7.00 3.69
C GLU A 27 8.28 7.16 3.32
N LEU A 28 7.36 6.90 4.25
CA LEU A 28 5.93 7.07 4.01
C LEU A 28 5.56 8.55 3.76
N ASN A 29 6.17 9.49 4.49
CA ASN A 29 5.96 10.91 4.24
C ASN A 29 6.49 11.32 2.86
N ARG A 30 7.64 10.79 2.45
CA ARG A 30 8.22 11.04 1.12
C ARG A 30 7.30 10.55 0.01
N LEU A 31 6.77 9.32 0.12
CA LEU A 31 5.86 8.74 -0.86
C LEU A 31 4.51 9.47 -0.89
N ASP A 32 4.01 9.92 0.26
CA ASP A 32 2.78 10.69 0.35
C ASP A 32 2.88 12.06 -0.37
N LEU A 33 4.06 12.68 -0.38
CA LEU A 33 4.34 13.89 -1.18
C LEU A 33 4.43 13.61 -2.69
N ILE A 34 4.57 12.36 -3.09
CA ILE A 34 4.55 11.97 -4.50
C ILE A 34 3.10 11.70 -4.95
N PHE A 35 2.34 10.90 -4.18
CA PHE A 35 1.10 10.30 -4.66
C PHE A 35 -0.20 10.86 -4.08
N SER A 36 -0.17 11.69 -3.03
CA SER A 36 -1.39 12.22 -2.44
C SER A 36 -2.12 13.17 -3.38
N THR A 37 -3.38 12.87 -3.68
CA THR A 37 -4.28 13.76 -4.41
C THR A 37 -4.94 14.81 -3.49
N TYR A 38 -4.83 14.65 -2.17
CA TYR A 38 -5.43 15.55 -1.16
C TYR A 38 -4.49 16.66 -0.70
N LYS A 39 -3.17 16.45 -0.76
CA LYS A 39 -2.18 17.43 -0.35
C LYS A 39 -1.83 18.35 -1.53
N PRO A 40 -1.66 19.66 -1.30
CA PRO A 40 -1.16 20.55 -2.32
C PRO A 40 0.32 20.24 -2.64
N ASP A 41 0.75 20.63 -3.82
CA ASP A 41 2.17 20.60 -4.26
C ASP A 41 2.83 19.21 -4.32
N THR A 42 2.04 18.13 -4.34
CA THR A 42 2.55 16.78 -4.58
C THR A 42 2.94 16.58 -6.05
N GLU A 43 3.75 15.55 -6.33
CA GLU A 43 4.15 15.30 -7.73
C GLU A 43 2.93 15.00 -8.61
N ILE A 44 1.98 14.20 -8.13
CA ILE A 44 0.76 13.88 -8.90
C ILE A 44 -0.09 15.12 -9.16
N GLN A 45 -0.21 16.04 -8.21
CA GLN A 45 -0.94 17.29 -8.39
C GLN A 45 -0.27 18.20 -9.42
N ARG A 46 1.08 18.30 -9.37
CA ARG A 46 1.83 19.07 -10.37
C ARG A 46 1.70 18.45 -11.76
N TYR A 47 1.75 17.13 -11.87
CA TYR A 47 1.51 16.43 -13.14
C TYR A 47 0.10 16.73 -13.68
N ASN A 48 -0.92 16.63 -12.85
CA ASN A 48 -2.31 16.88 -13.25
C ASN A 48 -2.52 18.34 -13.71
N ALA A 49 -1.82 19.28 -13.08
CA ALA A 49 -1.85 20.69 -13.50
C ALA A 49 -1.11 20.96 -14.81
N ASN A 50 -0.03 20.23 -15.09
CA ASN A 50 0.78 20.39 -16.31
C ASN A 50 1.46 19.05 -16.66
N PRO A 51 0.81 18.18 -17.44
CA PRO A 51 1.33 16.89 -17.80
C PRO A 51 2.66 16.98 -18.56
N SER A 52 3.74 16.68 -17.88
CA SER A 52 5.10 16.62 -18.39
C SER A 52 5.85 15.53 -17.63
N MET A 53 6.69 14.78 -18.32
CA MET A 53 7.54 13.75 -17.72
C MET A 53 8.92 14.26 -17.32
N ASP A 54 9.16 15.57 -17.40
CA ASP A 54 10.43 16.16 -17.05
C ASP A 54 10.54 16.42 -15.55
N GLY A 55 11.57 15.85 -14.92
CA GLY A 55 11.93 16.12 -13.52
C GLY A 55 11.11 15.35 -12.47
N TRP A 56 10.38 14.33 -12.86
CA TRP A 56 9.63 13.46 -11.94
C TRP A 56 10.56 12.51 -11.16
N SER A 57 10.13 12.13 -9.95
CA SER A 57 10.86 11.13 -9.18
C SER A 57 10.76 9.75 -9.85
N ARG A 58 11.77 8.92 -9.59
CA ARG A 58 11.77 7.53 -10.06
C ARG A 58 10.55 6.74 -9.55
N ASP A 59 10.08 7.03 -8.34
CA ASP A 59 8.89 6.37 -7.79
C ASP A 59 7.63 6.79 -8.55
N PHE A 60 7.50 8.07 -8.92
CA PHE A 60 6.39 8.52 -9.77
C PHE A 60 6.40 7.80 -11.12
N GLU A 61 7.54 7.75 -11.81
CA GLU A 61 7.69 7.04 -13.09
C GLU A 61 7.36 5.55 -12.96
N ASN A 62 7.83 4.89 -11.88
CA ASN A 62 7.54 3.48 -11.64
C ASN A 62 6.05 3.23 -11.46
N VAL A 63 5.36 4.03 -10.66
CA VAL A 63 3.93 3.88 -10.42
C VAL A 63 3.13 4.26 -11.66
N TYR A 64 3.54 5.29 -12.41
CA TYR A 64 2.94 5.63 -13.69
C TYR A 64 2.95 4.44 -14.65
N ASN A 65 4.11 3.84 -14.87
CA ASN A 65 4.23 2.68 -15.76
C ASN A 65 3.42 1.47 -15.25
N LEU A 66 3.50 1.18 -13.94
CA LEU A 66 2.75 0.08 -13.31
C LEU A 66 1.24 0.27 -13.46
N ALA A 67 0.74 1.49 -13.24
CA ALA A 67 -0.68 1.81 -13.33
C ALA A 67 -1.25 1.49 -14.72
N PHE A 68 -0.56 1.87 -15.79
CA PHE A 68 -1.01 1.57 -17.15
C PHE A 68 -0.85 0.08 -17.52
N VAL A 69 0.13 -0.61 -16.96
CA VAL A 69 0.24 -2.08 -17.10
C VAL A 69 -0.96 -2.76 -16.44
N VAL A 70 -1.31 -2.36 -15.21
CA VAL A 70 -2.46 -2.91 -14.47
C VAL A 70 -3.77 -2.58 -15.19
N ALA A 71 -3.94 -1.34 -15.69
CA ALA A 71 -5.11 -0.94 -16.48
C ALA A 71 -5.30 -1.84 -17.71
N ALA A 72 -4.22 -2.09 -18.46
CA ALA A 72 -4.26 -2.97 -19.62
C ALA A 72 -4.57 -4.43 -19.26
N GLN A 73 -3.96 -4.97 -18.21
CA GLN A 73 -4.16 -6.36 -17.75
C GLN A 73 -5.56 -6.57 -17.17
N SER A 74 -6.11 -5.59 -16.46
CA SER A 74 -7.46 -5.61 -15.91
C SER A 74 -8.55 -5.34 -16.94
N LYS A 75 -8.17 -5.06 -18.20
CA LYS A 75 -9.09 -4.67 -19.29
C LYS A 75 -9.94 -3.44 -18.93
N GLY A 76 -9.34 -2.49 -18.23
CA GLY A 76 -9.97 -1.25 -17.81
C GLY A 76 -10.83 -1.35 -16.53
N THR A 77 -10.79 -2.49 -15.81
CA THR A 77 -11.42 -2.58 -14.49
C THR A 77 -10.73 -1.68 -13.46
N PHE A 78 -9.41 -1.57 -13.54
CA PHE A 78 -8.65 -0.50 -12.90
C PHE A 78 -8.35 0.57 -13.94
N ASP A 79 -8.72 1.82 -13.65
CA ASP A 79 -8.40 2.99 -14.48
C ASP A 79 -7.66 4.02 -13.62
N PRO A 80 -6.40 4.33 -13.93
CA PRO A 80 -5.62 5.34 -13.21
C PRO A 80 -5.95 6.77 -13.63
N VAL A 81 -6.89 6.96 -14.55
CA VAL A 81 -7.26 8.27 -15.08
C VAL A 81 -8.70 8.60 -14.69
N SER A 82 -8.87 9.69 -13.96
CA SER A 82 -10.18 10.27 -13.63
C SER A 82 -10.44 11.54 -14.43
N GLU A 83 -11.63 12.15 -14.25
CA GLU A 83 -11.93 13.47 -14.82
C GLU A 83 -11.00 14.58 -14.30
N GLU A 84 -10.41 14.40 -13.12
CA GLU A 84 -9.48 15.33 -12.46
C GLU A 84 -8.01 15.07 -12.81
N GLY A 85 -7.71 14.03 -13.58
CA GLY A 85 -6.37 13.61 -13.98
C GLY A 85 -5.97 12.24 -13.43
N LEU A 86 -4.67 12.02 -13.22
CA LEU A 86 -4.16 10.78 -12.64
C LEU A 86 -4.60 10.64 -11.18
N ASP A 87 -5.07 9.45 -10.83
CA ASP A 87 -5.34 9.01 -9.47
C ASP A 87 -4.77 7.61 -9.24
N TYR A 88 -3.83 7.50 -8.29
CA TYR A 88 -3.18 6.25 -7.95
C TYR A 88 -3.69 5.65 -6.64
N SER A 89 -4.82 6.12 -6.09
CA SER A 89 -5.38 5.64 -4.81
C SER A 89 -5.54 4.13 -4.75
N GLY A 90 -5.86 3.48 -5.88
CA GLY A 90 -6.02 2.03 -5.97
C GLY A 90 -4.71 1.22 -5.94
N ILE A 91 -3.53 1.86 -6.09
CA ILE A 91 -2.24 1.15 -6.12
C ILE A 91 -1.17 1.78 -5.21
N ALA A 92 -1.32 3.04 -4.83
CA ALA A 92 -0.29 3.77 -4.08
C ALA A 92 0.01 3.17 -2.70
N LYS A 93 -1.00 2.66 -1.98
CA LYS A 93 -0.81 1.98 -0.69
C LYS A 93 -0.04 0.67 -0.85
N GLY A 94 -0.36 -0.14 -1.85
CA GLY A 94 0.37 -1.35 -2.18
C GLY A 94 1.84 -1.07 -2.52
N TYR A 95 2.10 -0.02 -3.30
CA TYR A 95 3.45 0.44 -3.57
C TYR A 95 4.19 0.89 -2.31
N ALA A 96 3.53 1.64 -1.42
CA ALA A 96 4.12 2.08 -0.16
C ALA A 96 4.47 0.90 0.77
N VAL A 97 3.61 -0.11 0.86
CA VAL A 97 3.88 -1.34 1.61
C VAL A 97 5.13 -2.04 1.10
N GLU A 98 5.28 -2.15 -0.23
CA GLU A 98 6.48 -2.75 -0.85
C GLU A 98 7.73 -1.92 -0.56
N LYS A 99 7.66 -0.58 -0.64
CA LYS A 99 8.80 0.28 -0.32
C LYS A 99 9.23 0.18 1.14
N VAL A 100 8.29 0.05 2.06
CA VAL A 100 8.60 -0.21 3.47
C VAL A 100 9.24 -1.59 3.64
N ALA A 101 8.76 -2.62 2.97
CA ALA A 101 9.37 -3.95 2.99
C ALA A 101 10.82 -3.92 2.47
N GLU A 102 11.06 -3.28 1.31
CA GLU A 102 12.42 -3.06 0.78
C GLU A 102 13.32 -2.30 1.77
N LEU A 103 12.77 -1.29 2.46
CA LEU A 103 13.49 -0.52 3.47
C LEU A 103 13.92 -1.40 4.66
N LEU A 104 13.03 -2.28 5.13
CA LEU A 104 13.32 -3.22 6.19
C LEU A 104 14.43 -4.19 5.77
N GLU A 105 14.35 -4.77 4.58
CA GLU A 105 15.36 -5.68 4.03
C GLU A 105 16.74 -5.01 3.88
N LYS A 106 16.79 -3.75 3.46
CA LYS A 106 18.02 -2.95 3.39
C LYS A 106 18.64 -2.66 4.76
N ASN A 107 17.86 -2.80 5.83
CA ASN A 107 18.32 -2.67 7.22
C ASN A 107 18.45 -4.03 7.92
N ASP A 108 18.72 -5.10 7.16
CA ASP A 108 18.96 -6.46 7.66
C ASP A 108 17.77 -7.07 8.44
N ILE A 109 16.55 -6.61 8.18
CA ILE A 109 15.32 -7.19 8.73
C ILE A 109 14.72 -8.14 7.69
N ALA A 110 14.83 -9.44 7.95
CA ALA A 110 14.35 -10.50 7.06
C ALA A 110 12.98 -11.07 7.47
N ASN A 111 12.57 -10.85 8.73
CA ASN A 111 11.35 -11.40 9.30
C ASN A 111 10.41 -10.26 9.72
N TYR A 112 9.49 -9.89 8.84
CA TYR A 112 8.65 -8.73 9.05
C TYR A 112 7.19 -8.96 8.64
N PHE A 113 6.35 -8.10 9.18
CA PHE A 113 4.95 -7.94 8.81
C PHE A 113 4.65 -6.44 8.74
N VAL A 114 4.42 -5.92 7.54
CA VAL A 114 4.04 -4.53 7.25
C VAL A 114 2.57 -4.50 6.86
N GLU A 115 1.83 -3.57 7.42
CA GLU A 115 0.42 -3.32 7.08
C GLU A 115 0.20 -1.81 6.99
N ILE A 116 -0.46 -1.36 5.92
CA ILE A 116 -0.83 0.05 5.69
C ILE A 116 -2.27 0.07 5.16
N GLY A 117 -3.22 0.43 6.03
CA GLY A 117 -4.62 0.58 5.64
C GLY A 117 -5.28 -0.66 5.06
N GLY A 118 -4.82 -1.86 5.47
CA GLY A 118 -5.32 -3.15 5.01
C GLY A 118 -4.47 -3.82 3.94
N GLU A 119 -3.56 -3.11 3.28
CA GLU A 119 -2.54 -3.69 2.41
C GLU A 119 -1.39 -4.25 3.25
N ILE A 120 -0.94 -5.45 2.91
CA ILE A 120 0.05 -6.21 3.68
C ILE A 120 1.22 -6.62 2.78
N SER A 121 2.45 -6.52 3.32
CA SER A 121 3.62 -7.26 2.86
C SER A 121 4.26 -7.94 4.05
N ALA A 122 4.46 -9.25 3.98
CA ALA A 122 5.04 -10.01 5.08
C ALA A 122 5.95 -11.10 4.57
N LYS A 123 7.05 -11.38 5.32
CA LYS A 123 8.07 -12.36 4.94
C LYS A 123 8.70 -12.99 6.17
N GLY A 124 9.23 -14.20 5.99
CA GLY A 124 9.93 -14.92 7.05
C GLY A 124 8.99 -15.41 8.16
N SER A 125 9.47 -15.44 9.40
CA SER A 125 8.77 -16.03 10.52
C SER A 125 8.85 -15.18 11.79
N LYS A 126 7.84 -15.35 12.66
CA LYS A 126 7.80 -14.78 13.99
C LYS A 126 8.26 -15.85 15.00
N TYR A 127 9.54 -15.78 15.43
CA TYR A 127 10.12 -16.74 16.37
C TYR A 127 9.88 -18.21 15.97
N SER A 128 10.23 -18.55 14.72
CA SER A 128 10.06 -19.89 14.13
C SER A 128 8.59 -20.32 13.89
N GLN A 129 7.63 -19.41 14.01
CA GLN A 129 6.26 -19.62 13.62
C GLN A 129 5.90 -18.72 12.42
N PRO A 130 5.07 -19.15 11.47
CA PRO A 130 4.65 -18.28 10.37
C PRO A 130 3.91 -17.05 10.91
N TRP A 131 4.07 -15.91 10.25
CA TRP A 131 3.15 -14.80 10.44
C TRP A 131 1.73 -15.23 10.07
N VAL A 132 0.74 -14.67 10.74
CA VAL A 132 -0.67 -14.93 10.45
C VAL A 132 -1.41 -13.61 10.36
N PHE A 133 -2.25 -13.46 9.34
CA PHE A 133 -3.18 -12.35 9.22
C PHE A 133 -4.60 -12.85 9.00
N GLY A 134 -5.58 -12.07 9.38
CA GLY A 134 -7.00 -12.35 9.16
C GLY A 134 -7.62 -11.37 8.16
N VAL A 135 -8.52 -11.87 7.32
CA VAL A 135 -9.46 -11.02 6.57
C VAL A 135 -10.64 -10.75 7.48
N GLU A 136 -10.94 -9.47 7.73
CA GLU A 136 -12.04 -9.08 8.61
C GLU A 136 -13.41 -9.49 8.05
N ILE A 137 -14.34 -9.77 8.93
CA ILE A 137 -15.75 -9.94 8.56
C ILE A 137 -16.27 -8.56 8.10
N PRO A 138 -16.87 -8.44 6.91
CA PRO A 138 -17.38 -7.17 6.40
C PRO A 138 -18.72 -6.81 7.07
N SER A 139 -18.71 -6.58 8.40
CA SER A 139 -19.87 -6.24 9.21
C SER A 139 -19.48 -5.27 10.32
N GLU A 140 -20.31 -4.26 10.55
CA GLU A 140 -20.12 -3.34 11.68
C GLU A 140 -20.48 -3.98 13.03
N ASP A 141 -21.32 -4.99 13.02
CA ASP A 141 -21.86 -5.66 14.22
C ASP A 141 -21.04 -6.89 14.64
N GLU A 142 -20.18 -7.41 13.78
CA GLU A 142 -19.40 -8.63 14.03
C GLU A 142 -17.90 -8.31 14.05
N ASN A 143 -17.26 -8.51 15.18
CA ASN A 143 -15.80 -8.44 15.32
C ASN A 143 -15.19 -9.82 15.13
N GLY A 144 -14.26 -9.96 14.21
CA GLY A 144 -13.53 -11.20 13.99
C GLY A 144 -12.91 -11.30 12.59
N ALA A 145 -12.27 -12.44 12.36
CA ALA A 145 -11.72 -12.76 11.04
C ALA A 145 -12.62 -13.79 10.35
N TYR A 146 -13.04 -13.48 9.13
CA TYR A 146 -13.72 -14.41 8.24
C TYR A 146 -12.83 -15.61 7.91
N MET A 147 -11.54 -15.33 7.69
CA MET A 147 -10.53 -16.32 7.34
C MET A 147 -9.16 -15.87 7.84
N ALA A 148 -8.31 -16.81 8.22
CA ALA A 148 -6.93 -16.56 8.61
C ALA A 148 -5.96 -17.25 7.66
N PHE A 149 -4.89 -16.56 7.29
CA PHE A 149 -3.85 -17.05 6.38
C PHE A 149 -2.50 -17.09 7.08
N LYS A 150 -1.74 -18.16 6.83
CA LYS A 150 -0.35 -18.26 7.21
C LYS A 150 0.53 -17.71 6.08
N VAL A 151 1.44 -16.84 6.45
CA VAL A 151 2.43 -16.28 5.51
C VAL A 151 3.49 -17.34 5.20
N PRO A 152 3.77 -17.63 3.91
CA PRO A 152 4.90 -18.49 3.55
C PRO A 152 6.23 -17.80 3.88
N GLU A 153 7.28 -18.57 4.14
CA GLU A 153 8.62 -18.00 4.44
C GLU A 153 9.16 -17.12 3.31
N THR A 154 8.80 -17.44 2.07
CA THR A 154 9.18 -16.67 0.88
C THR A 154 8.53 -15.30 0.81
N GLY A 155 7.52 -15.05 1.62
CA GLY A 155 6.75 -13.82 1.67
C GLY A 155 5.46 -13.85 0.86
N ILE A 156 4.62 -12.86 1.14
CA ILE A 156 3.35 -12.61 0.45
C ILE A 156 3.03 -11.11 0.50
N SER A 157 2.41 -10.60 -0.56
CA SER A 157 1.76 -9.29 -0.55
C SER A 157 0.26 -9.48 -0.79
N VAL A 158 -0.55 -8.75 -0.04
CA VAL A 158 -2.02 -8.83 -0.09
C VAL A 158 -2.60 -7.44 -0.10
N ALA A 159 -3.56 -7.20 -0.98
CA ALA A 159 -4.39 -6.01 -0.98
C ALA A 159 -5.86 -6.43 -0.82
N THR A 160 -6.62 -5.63 -0.08
CA THR A 160 -8.04 -5.89 0.17
C THR A 160 -8.85 -4.67 -0.23
N SER A 161 -9.80 -4.87 -1.14
CA SER A 161 -10.77 -3.85 -1.52
C SER A 161 -12.15 -4.26 -1.06
N GLY A 162 -12.93 -3.32 -0.55
CA GLY A 162 -14.28 -3.58 -0.06
C GLY A 162 -15.08 -2.30 0.11
N GLU A 163 -16.40 -2.40 0.05
CA GLU A 163 -17.35 -1.29 0.12
C GLU A 163 -17.87 -0.97 1.53
N TYR A 164 -17.61 -1.85 2.51
CA TYR A 164 -18.23 -1.73 3.83
C TYR A 164 -17.70 -0.57 4.68
N ARG A 165 -16.50 -0.06 4.40
CA ARG A 165 -15.91 1.11 5.07
C ARG A 165 -16.01 2.39 4.24
N GLU A 166 -15.93 2.26 2.92
CA GLU A 166 -15.96 3.38 1.97
C GLU A 166 -16.93 3.03 0.83
N PRO A 167 -18.24 3.27 0.99
CA PRO A 167 -19.24 3.02 -0.05
C PRO A 167 -18.95 3.82 -1.34
N GLY A 168 -19.07 3.16 -2.50
CA GLY A 168 -18.77 3.76 -3.80
C GLY A 168 -17.31 3.62 -4.24
N HIS A 169 -16.49 2.92 -3.44
CA HIS A 169 -15.10 2.65 -3.73
C HIS A 169 -14.91 1.62 -4.85
N ILE A 170 -15.81 0.64 -4.94
CA ILE A 170 -15.86 -0.34 -6.02
C ILE A 170 -17.16 -0.11 -6.78
N TRP A 171 -17.07 0.10 -8.08
CA TRP A 171 -18.21 0.36 -8.95
C TRP A 171 -18.25 -0.61 -10.13
N GLY A 172 -19.44 -0.84 -10.69
CA GLY A 172 -19.70 -1.78 -11.77
C GLY A 172 -20.78 -2.81 -11.43
N ASP A 173 -21.07 -3.72 -12.37
CA ASP A 173 -22.18 -4.70 -12.28
C ASP A 173 -21.75 -6.06 -11.68
N GLY A 174 -20.53 -6.16 -11.14
CA GLY A 174 -20.01 -7.36 -10.51
C GLY A 174 -20.49 -7.56 -9.06
N PRO A 175 -20.29 -8.77 -8.48
CA PRO A 175 -20.48 -8.98 -7.03
C PRO A 175 -19.52 -8.11 -6.23
N ARG A 176 -20.03 -7.46 -5.19
CA ARG A 176 -19.33 -6.53 -4.32
C ARG A 176 -19.02 -7.14 -2.97
#